data_c31e5c6028e930f1c17221f96a82ce74
#
_entry.id   c31e5c6028e930f1c17221f96a82ce74
#
_cell.length_a   1.000
_cell.length_b   1.000
_cell.length_c   1.000
_cell.angle_alpha   90.00
_cell.angle_beta   90.00
_cell.angle_gamma   90.00
#
_symmetry.space_group_name_H-M   'P 1'
#
loop_
_entity.id
_entity.type
_entity.pdbx_description
1 polymer ?
#
loop_
_entity_poly.entity_id
_entity_poly.type
_entity_poly.pdbx_seq_one_letter_code
_entity_poly.pdbx_strand_id
1 'polypeptide(L)'
;MEEFSVRRAADVFLERGMSAEEDLELIDAIIYGDAFDCAVTFDEIWRYSRVRATRAQMLECLGRLTLRNLIGERGGLYFLAGREPLADRRNERRNRAQRLRKRARNVSRFLQHAPFVRGILLTGSVAADDAEKDADVDILVIVAEGRIALAFLVLAPLSRVVSRRIFCPNYYLSQSHLSVPRHDRYVARELLQAQPVCGELLILAEGDVRVEAC
;
A
#
# COMPACT_ATOMS: atom_id res chain seq x y z
N MET A 1 -6.38 0.41 -19.38
CA MET A 1 -6.68 -0.98 -18.97
C MET A 1 -7.37 -1.05 -17.60
N GLU A 2 -7.02 -0.17 -16.67
CA GLU A 2 -7.63 -0.12 -15.31
C GLU A 2 -9.13 0.24 -15.30
N GLU A 3 -9.55 1.24 -16.08
CA GLU A 3 -10.96 1.66 -16.15
C GLU A 3 -11.90 0.57 -16.67
N PHE A 4 -11.40 -0.34 -17.50
CA PHE A 4 -12.18 -1.42 -18.09
C PHE A 4 -12.43 -2.57 -17.09
N SER A 5 -11.50 -2.83 -16.19
CA SER A 5 -11.63 -3.87 -15.16
C SER A 5 -12.59 -3.42 -14.05
N VAL A 6 -12.47 -2.17 -13.59
CA VAL A 6 -13.33 -1.61 -12.53
C VAL A 6 -14.77 -1.47 -12.99
N ARG A 7 -15.02 -1.00 -14.24
CA ARG A 7 -16.38 -0.93 -14.80
C ARG A 7 -17.01 -2.32 -14.95
N ARG A 8 -16.27 -3.31 -15.43
CA ARG A 8 -16.77 -4.67 -15.58
C ARG A 8 -17.14 -5.33 -14.25
N ALA A 9 -16.35 -5.10 -13.20
CA ALA A 9 -16.68 -5.54 -11.86
C ALA A 9 -17.95 -4.83 -11.35
N ALA A 10 -18.03 -3.50 -11.48
CA ALA A 10 -19.21 -2.73 -11.07
C ALA A 10 -20.48 -3.17 -11.81
N ASP A 11 -20.41 -3.41 -13.12
CA ASP A 11 -21.55 -3.89 -13.92
C ASP A 11 -22.06 -5.25 -13.45
N VAL A 12 -21.17 -6.20 -13.13
CA VAL A 12 -21.51 -7.52 -12.57
C VAL A 12 -22.21 -7.39 -11.21
N PHE A 13 -21.81 -6.41 -10.40
CA PHE A 13 -22.46 -6.15 -9.11
C PHE A 13 -23.86 -5.55 -9.25
N LEU A 14 -24.04 -4.62 -10.18
CA LEU A 14 -25.33 -3.97 -10.45
C LEU A 14 -26.36 -4.96 -11.03
N GLU A 15 -25.96 -5.85 -11.91
CA GLU A 15 -26.84 -6.88 -12.49
C GLU A 15 -27.32 -7.91 -11.46
N ARG A 16 -26.62 -8.11 -10.34
CA ARG A 16 -26.99 -9.06 -9.29
C ARG A 16 -27.80 -8.46 -8.13
N GLY A 17 -28.36 -7.27 -8.32
CA GLY A 17 -29.34 -6.68 -7.40
C GLY A 17 -28.76 -6.21 -6.07
N MET A 18 -27.57 -5.65 -6.07
CA MET A 18 -27.01 -4.95 -4.90
C MET A 18 -27.78 -3.65 -4.67
N SER A 19 -28.49 -3.58 -3.56
CA SER A 19 -29.42 -2.49 -3.26
C SER A 19 -28.86 -1.42 -2.31
N ALA A 20 -27.63 -1.53 -1.87
CA ALA A 20 -27.05 -0.59 -0.92
C ALA A 20 -25.74 0.02 -1.45
N GLU A 21 -25.72 1.32 -1.58
CA GLU A 21 -24.56 2.14 -1.92
C GLU A 21 -23.38 1.84 -0.96
N GLU A 22 -23.68 1.53 0.30
CA GLU A 22 -22.73 1.11 1.32
C GLU A 22 -22.03 -0.22 1.00
N ASP A 23 -22.72 -1.22 0.45
CA ASP A 23 -22.14 -2.50 0.06
C ASP A 23 -21.13 -2.31 -1.11
N LEU A 24 -21.41 -1.39 -2.04
CA LEU A 24 -20.51 -1.05 -3.15
C LEU A 24 -19.23 -0.37 -2.66
N GLU A 25 -19.33 0.55 -1.72
CA GLU A 25 -18.18 1.24 -1.17
C GLU A 25 -17.28 0.30 -0.36
N LEU A 26 -17.84 -0.68 0.35
CA LEU A 26 -17.09 -1.68 1.08
C LEU A 26 -16.29 -2.61 0.15
N ILE A 27 -16.86 -2.93 -1.02
CA ILE A 27 -16.21 -3.77 -2.02
C ILE A 27 -15.14 -3.00 -2.79
N ASP A 28 -15.16 -1.68 -2.79
CA ASP A 28 -14.21 -0.85 -3.54
C ASP A 28 -12.74 -1.21 -3.22
N ALA A 29 -12.43 -1.54 -1.97
CA ALA A 29 -11.10 -2.01 -1.59
C ALA A 29 -10.76 -3.37 -2.21
N ILE A 30 -11.73 -4.27 -2.37
CA ILE A 30 -11.56 -5.59 -2.99
C ILE A 30 -11.41 -5.44 -4.51
N ILE A 31 -12.26 -4.61 -5.14
CA ILE A 31 -12.17 -4.28 -6.57
C ILE A 31 -10.83 -3.65 -6.90
N TYR A 32 -10.37 -2.70 -6.06
CA TYR A 32 -9.06 -2.09 -6.22
C TYR A 32 -7.94 -3.12 -6.09
N GLY A 33 -8.03 -4.03 -5.11
CA GLY A 33 -7.08 -5.13 -4.97
C GLY A 33 -7.05 -6.03 -6.21
N ASP A 34 -8.22 -6.37 -6.75
CA ASP A 34 -8.34 -7.20 -7.94
C ASP A 34 -7.69 -6.57 -9.19
N ALA A 35 -7.79 -5.24 -9.33
CA ALA A 35 -7.13 -4.51 -10.42
C ALA A 35 -5.59 -4.64 -10.40
N PHE A 36 -5.01 -4.97 -9.23
CA PHE A 36 -3.58 -5.25 -9.04
C PHE A 36 -3.28 -6.75 -8.83
N ASP A 37 -4.22 -7.64 -9.16
CA ASP A 37 -4.08 -9.08 -8.93
C ASP A 37 -3.74 -9.44 -7.47
N CYS A 38 -4.37 -8.75 -6.51
CA CYS A 38 -4.07 -8.85 -5.09
C CYS A 38 -5.33 -9.11 -4.27
N ALA A 39 -5.35 -10.21 -3.52
CA ALA A 39 -6.34 -10.43 -2.47
C ALA A 39 -6.06 -9.52 -1.27
N VAL A 40 -7.11 -8.99 -0.63
CA VAL A 40 -7.00 -8.02 0.46
C VAL A 40 -7.39 -8.62 1.81
N THR A 41 -6.75 -8.14 2.87
CA THR A 41 -7.11 -8.50 4.25
C THR A 41 -8.29 -7.67 4.75
N PHE A 42 -8.95 -8.16 5.81
CA PHE A 42 -9.98 -7.37 6.50
C PHE A 42 -9.47 -5.98 6.94
N ASP A 43 -8.26 -5.92 7.49
CA ASP A 43 -7.68 -4.65 7.96
C ASP A 43 -7.37 -3.68 6.81
N GLU A 44 -7.04 -4.18 5.63
CA GLU A 44 -6.89 -3.37 4.42
C GLU A 44 -8.25 -2.84 3.95
N ILE A 45 -9.29 -3.69 3.91
CA ILE A 45 -10.65 -3.27 3.59
C ILE A 45 -11.10 -2.20 4.57
N TRP A 46 -10.94 -2.43 5.88
CA TRP A 46 -11.27 -1.48 6.92
C TRP A 46 -10.55 -0.13 6.76
N ARG A 47 -9.25 -0.16 6.50
CA ARG A 47 -8.41 1.04 6.38
C ARG A 47 -8.72 1.87 5.15
N TYR A 48 -9.10 1.23 4.04
CA TYR A 48 -9.31 1.89 2.75
C TYR A 48 -10.77 2.16 2.42
N SER A 49 -11.70 1.61 3.20
CA SER A 49 -13.12 1.90 3.06
C SER A 49 -13.41 3.34 3.46
N ARG A 50 -14.27 3.99 2.67
CA ARG A 50 -14.82 5.31 2.99
C ARG A 50 -16.02 5.24 3.92
N VAL A 51 -16.58 4.05 4.12
CA VAL A 51 -17.76 3.83 4.95
C VAL A 51 -17.40 3.98 6.43
N ARG A 52 -18.17 4.79 7.13
CA ARG A 52 -18.09 4.88 8.59
C ARG A 52 -18.92 3.76 9.24
N ALA A 53 -18.48 2.52 9.07
CA ALA A 53 -19.10 1.35 9.69
C ALA A 53 -18.27 0.84 10.85
N THR A 54 -18.86 0.12 11.78
CA THR A 54 -18.10 -0.62 12.79
C THR A 54 -17.47 -1.87 12.18
N ARG A 55 -16.42 -2.40 12.81
CA ARG A 55 -15.80 -3.67 12.35
C ARG A 55 -16.82 -4.81 12.26
N ALA A 56 -17.78 -4.87 13.19
CA ALA A 56 -18.84 -5.88 13.21
C ALA A 56 -19.76 -5.73 11.98
N GLN A 57 -20.22 -4.52 11.68
CA GLN A 57 -21.06 -4.25 10.50
C GLN A 57 -20.34 -4.58 9.20
N MET A 58 -19.06 -4.26 9.09
CA MET A 58 -18.26 -4.60 7.92
C MET A 58 -18.12 -6.12 7.75
N LEU A 59 -17.84 -6.85 8.82
CA LEU A 59 -17.76 -8.32 8.79
C LEU A 59 -19.10 -8.94 8.37
N GLU A 60 -20.20 -8.42 8.88
CA GLU A 60 -21.55 -8.85 8.49
C GLU A 60 -21.82 -8.61 7.00
N CYS A 61 -21.44 -7.43 6.49
CA CYS A 61 -21.54 -7.12 5.07
C CYS A 61 -20.70 -8.08 4.21
N LEU A 62 -19.44 -8.29 4.55
CA LEU A 62 -18.57 -9.24 3.84
C LEU A 62 -19.13 -10.66 3.89
N GLY A 63 -19.73 -11.07 5.01
CA GLY A 63 -20.44 -12.36 5.11
C GLY A 63 -21.64 -12.46 4.16
N ARG A 64 -22.46 -11.42 4.06
CA ARG A 64 -23.57 -11.36 3.09
C ARG A 64 -23.10 -11.44 1.65
N LEU A 65 -22.02 -10.73 1.31
CA LEU A 65 -21.44 -10.71 -0.04
C LEU A 65 -20.86 -12.08 -0.41
N THR A 66 -20.22 -12.75 0.55
CA THR A 66 -19.72 -14.12 0.37
C THR A 66 -20.86 -15.10 0.14
N LEU A 67 -21.95 -15.03 0.93
CA LEU A 67 -23.15 -15.87 0.75
C LEU A 67 -23.82 -15.65 -0.62
N ARG A 68 -23.74 -14.44 -1.16
CA ARG A 68 -24.23 -14.11 -2.51
C ARG A 68 -23.27 -14.50 -3.62
N ASN A 69 -22.14 -15.11 -3.28
CA ASN A 69 -21.08 -15.48 -4.23
C ASN A 69 -20.55 -14.30 -5.07
N LEU A 70 -20.49 -13.11 -4.49
CA LEU A 70 -19.92 -11.92 -5.11
C LEU A 70 -18.43 -11.79 -4.80
N ILE A 71 -18.05 -12.20 -3.59
CA ILE A 71 -16.66 -12.29 -3.14
C ILE A 71 -16.38 -13.67 -2.57
N GLY A 72 -15.10 -14.06 -2.53
CA GLY A 72 -14.61 -15.22 -1.80
C GLY A 72 -13.76 -14.81 -0.61
N GLU A 73 -13.67 -15.70 0.38
CA GLU A 73 -12.77 -15.56 1.53
C GLU A 73 -11.95 -16.83 1.67
N ARG A 74 -10.64 -16.69 1.90
CA ARG A 74 -9.75 -17.80 2.15
C ARG A 74 -8.59 -17.39 3.05
N GLY A 75 -8.60 -17.91 4.27
CA GLY A 75 -7.54 -17.66 5.25
C GLY A 75 -7.41 -16.18 5.65
N GLY A 76 -8.52 -15.47 5.78
CA GLY A 76 -8.59 -14.06 6.11
C GLY A 76 -8.28 -13.11 4.93
N LEU A 77 -8.21 -13.66 3.71
CA LEU A 77 -8.01 -12.90 2.47
C LEU A 77 -9.30 -12.90 1.66
N TYR A 78 -9.72 -11.71 1.24
CA TYR A 78 -10.92 -11.46 0.44
C TYR A 78 -10.55 -11.15 -1.01
N PHE A 79 -11.33 -11.66 -1.95
CA PHE A 79 -11.13 -11.51 -3.39
C PHE A 79 -12.48 -11.59 -4.12
N LEU A 80 -12.55 -11.15 -5.37
CA LEU A 80 -13.75 -11.31 -6.19
C LEU A 80 -14.03 -12.79 -6.49
N ALA A 81 -15.31 -13.16 -6.58
CA ALA A 81 -15.70 -14.55 -6.89
C ALA A 81 -15.01 -15.04 -8.18
N GLY A 82 -14.46 -16.26 -8.14
CA GLY A 82 -13.70 -16.84 -9.25
C GLY A 82 -12.23 -16.43 -9.28
N ARG A 83 -11.74 -15.71 -8.26
CA ARG A 83 -10.35 -15.25 -8.15
C ARG A 83 -9.58 -15.91 -7.00
N GLU A 84 -9.97 -17.13 -6.60
CA GLU A 84 -9.37 -17.90 -5.50
C GLU A 84 -7.83 -18.01 -5.54
N PRO A 85 -7.19 -18.10 -6.73
CA PRO A 85 -5.73 -18.16 -6.81
C PRO A 85 -5.01 -16.93 -6.27
N LEU A 86 -5.71 -15.80 -6.14
CA LEU A 86 -5.12 -14.57 -5.59
C LEU A 86 -4.72 -14.73 -4.12
N ALA A 87 -5.46 -15.55 -3.34
CA ALA A 87 -5.13 -15.81 -1.95
C ALA A 87 -3.78 -16.54 -1.81
N ASP A 88 -3.52 -17.54 -2.64
CA ASP A 88 -2.26 -18.28 -2.63
C ASP A 88 -1.09 -17.38 -3.08
N ARG A 89 -1.29 -16.59 -4.16
CA ARG A 89 -0.32 -15.59 -4.63
C ARG A 89 0.01 -14.57 -3.55
N ARG A 90 -1.01 -14.07 -2.83
CA ARG A 90 -0.82 -13.09 -1.76
C ARG A 90 0.08 -13.64 -0.65
N ASN A 91 -0.13 -14.88 -0.24
CA ASN A 91 0.69 -15.53 0.78
C ASN A 91 2.17 -15.65 0.36
N GLU A 92 2.42 -16.03 -0.90
CA GLU A 92 3.78 -16.08 -1.43
C GLU A 92 4.44 -14.70 -1.50
N ARG A 93 3.69 -13.68 -1.99
CA ARG A 93 4.16 -12.29 -2.11
C ARG A 93 4.47 -11.70 -0.74
N ARG A 94 3.61 -11.96 0.26
CA ARG A 94 3.82 -11.58 1.66
C ARG A 94 5.12 -12.14 2.24
N ASN A 95 5.39 -13.43 2.02
CA ASN A 95 6.62 -14.06 2.49
C ASN A 95 7.88 -13.43 1.84
N ARG A 96 7.79 -13.03 0.57
CA ARG A 96 8.87 -12.30 -0.12
C ARG A 96 9.02 -10.89 0.46
N ALA A 97 7.92 -10.15 0.62
CA ALA A 97 7.92 -8.81 1.19
C ALA A 97 8.58 -8.78 2.57
N GLN A 98 8.30 -9.75 3.44
CA GLN A 98 8.93 -9.85 4.75
C GLN A 98 10.45 -10.00 4.67
N ARG A 99 10.97 -10.80 3.72
CA ARG A 99 12.41 -10.94 3.50
C ARG A 99 13.04 -9.65 2.98
N LEU A 100 12.40 -9.00 2.01
CA LEU A 100 12.86 -7.73 1.45
C LEU A 100 12.81 -6.61 2.49
N ARG A 101 11.79 -6.58 3.33
CA ARG A 101 11.66 -5.62 4.45
C ARG A 101 12.82 -5.73 5.46
N LYS A 102 13.26 -6.95 5.78
CA LYS A 102 14.45 -7.13 6.64
C LYS A 102 15.69 -6.52 5.98
N ARG A 103 15.87 -6.71 4.66
CA ARG A 103 16.99 -6.10 3.91
C ARG A 103 16.88 -4.58 3.90
N ALA A 104 15.68 -4.05 3.61
CA ALA A 104 15.41 -2.61 3.63
C ALA A 104 15.82 -1.97 4.97
N ARG A 105 15.46 -2.59 6.09
CA ARG A 105 15.84 -2.09 7.43
C ARG A 105 17.35 -2.02 7.62
N ASN A 106 18.09 -3.01 7.16
CA ASN A 106 19.56 -3.01 7.30
C ASN A 106 20.20 -1.90 6.48
N VAL A 107 19.75 -1.71 5.24
CA VAL A 107 20.23 -0.63 4.36
C VAL A 107 19.85 0.73 4.91
N SER A 108 18.61 0.89 5.37
CA SER A 108 18.14 2.16 5.94
C SER A 108 18.93 2.56 7.20
N ARG A 109 19.32 1.59 8.04
CA ARG A 109 20.19 1.85 9.18
C ARG A 109 21.55 2.42 8.77
N PHE A 110 22.07 2.04 7.61
CA PHE A 110 23.30 2.62 7.07
C PHE A 110 23.02 4.01 6.48
N LEU A 111 21.99 4.15 5.68
CA LEU A 111 21.66 5.41 5.01
C LEU A 111 21.25 6.54 5.97
N GLN A 112 20.71 6.22 7.14
CA GLN A 112 20.35 7.25 8.14
C GLN A 112 21.56 8.07 8.64
N HIS A 113 22.78 7.54 8.49
CA HIS A 113 24.00 8.26 8.89
C HIS A 113 24.46 9.30 7.87
N ALA A 114 23.82 9.35 6.68
CA ALA A 114 24.09 10.41 5.73
C ALA A 114 23.62 11.76 6.30
N PRO A 115 24.45 12.82 6.28
CA PRO A 115 24.22 14.05 7.05
C PRO A 115 22.95 14.81 6.64
N PHE A 116 22.41 14.53 5.47
CA PHE A 116 21.18 15.15 4.94
C PHE A 116 19.92 14.28 5.11
N VAL A 117 20.05 13.02 5.47
CA VAL A 117 18.90 12.11 5.70
C VAL A 117 18.32 12.37 7.09
N ARG A 118 17.00 12.52 7.16
CA ARG A 118 16.23 12.71 8.40
C ARG A 118 15.31 11.55 8.71
N GLY A 119 14.83 10.85 7.68
CA GLY A 119 13.99 9.68 7.85
C GLY A 119 13.87 8.90 6.57
N ILE A 120 13.54 7.63 6.71
CA ILE A 120 13.29 6.71 5.58
C ILE A 120 12.03 5.93 5.88
N LEU A 121 11.10 5.94 4.92
CA LEU A 121 9.91 5.10 4.92
C LEU A 121 10.02 4.09 3.79
N LEU A 122 9.62 2.87 4.06
CA LEU A 122 9.41 1.84 3.06
C LEU A 122 8.05 2.09 2.41
N THR A 123 7.98 2.05 1.08
CA THR A 123 6.76 2.24 0.29
C THR A 123 6.58 1.10 -0.71
N GLY A 124 5.60 1.23 -1.60
CA GLY A 124 5.38 0.28 -2.69
C GLY A 124 4.95 -1.12 -2.25
N SER A 125 5.16 -2.09 -3.13
CA SER A 125 4.69 -3.47 -2.97
C SER A 125 5.28 -4.18 -1.74
N VAL A 126 6.50 -3.84 -1.34
CA VAL A 126 7.14 -4.41 -0.15
C VAL A 126 6.47 -3.91 1.13
N ALA A 127 6.09 -2.63 1.20
CA ALA A 127 5.34 -2.06 2.32
C ALA A 127 3.92 -2.65 2.40
N ALA A 128 3.30 -2.88 1.23
CA ALA A 128 1.98 -3.45 1.09
C ALA A 128 1.89 -4.97 1.34
N ASP A 129 2.98 -5.65 1.70
CA ASP A 129 3.05 -7.12 1.82
C ASP A 129 2.69 -7.86 0.51
N ASP A 130 2.94 -7.25 -0.65
CA ASP A 130 2.57 -7.77 -1.97
C ASP A 130 3.73 -7.78 -2.97
N ALA A 131 4.92 -8.24 -2.53
CA ALA A 131 6.13 -8.20 -3.35
C ALA A 131 6.19 -9.33 -4.37
N GLU A 132 6.31 -9.02 -5.65
CA GLU A 132 6.59 -9.96 -6.74
C GLU A 132 8.04 -10.47 -6.70
N LYS A 133 8.37 -11.43 -7.60
CA LYS A 133 9.72 -12.03 -7.65
C LYS A 133 10.81 -10.99 -7.90
N ASP A 134 10.51 -10.01 -8.72
CA ASP A 134 11.43 -8.96 -9.17
C ASP A 134 11.15 -7.60 -8.52
N ALA A 135 10.40 -7.60 -7.41
CA ALA A 135 10.05 -6.38 -6.70
C ALA A 135 11.29 -5.61 -6.24
N ASP A 136 11.27 -4.30 -6.51
CA ASP A 136 12.21 -3.35 -5.97
C ASP A 136 11.84 -3.02 -4.51
N VAL A 137 12.82 -2.54 -3.76
CA VAL A 137 12.60 -2.02 -2.40
C VAL A 137 12.46 -0.51 -2.49
N ASP A 138 11.23 -0.05 -2.67
CA ASP A 138 10.92 1.38 -2.79
C ASP A 138 11.01 2.07 -1.44
N ILE A 139 11.73 3.18 -1.40
CA ILE A 139 11.84 4.02 -0.21
C ILE A 139 11.50 5.48 -0.52
N LEU A 140 10.83 6.10 0.45
CA LEU A 140 10.66 7.53 0.53
C LEU A 140 11.70 8.07 1.50
N VAL A 141 12.50 9.02 1.05
CA VAL A 141 13.59 9.63 1.84
C VAL A 141 13.19 11.03 2.26
N ILE A 142 13.17 11.28 3.56
CA ILE A 142 13.00 12.61 4.11
C ILE A 142 14.37 13.21 4.37
N VAL A 143 14.57 14.40 3.86
CA VAL A 143 15.87 15.07 3.88
C VAL A 143 15.79 16.43 4.57
N ALA A 144 16.92 16.90 5.03
CA ALA A 144 17.08 18.24 5.58
C ALA A 144 16.67 19.30 4.52
N GLU A 145 16.19 20.44 4.98
CA GLU A 145 15.76 21.55 4.13
C GLU A 145 16.87 21.96 3.15
N GLY A 146 16.47 22.21 1.89
CA GLY A 146 17.38 22.59 0.81
C GLY A 146 18.34 21.48 0.33
N ARG A 147 18.21 20.22 0.78
CA ARG A 147 19.14 19.14 0.48
C ARG A 147 18.59 18.07 -0.47
N ILE A 148 17.40 18.25 -1.04
CA ILE A 148 16.78 17.27 -1.96
C ILE A 148 17.71 16.97 -3.15
N ALA A 149 18.26 18.00 -3.82
CA ALA A 149 19.13 17.80 -4.96
C ALA A 149 20.40 17.02 -4.60
N LEU A 150 20.99 17.32 -3.45
CA LEU A 150 22.18 16.61 -2.96
C LEU A 150 21.86 15.13 -2.64
N ALA A 151 20.74 14.89 -1.96
CA ALA A 151 20.29 13.54 -1.65
C ALA A 151 20.06 12.73 -2.94
N PHE A 152 19.39 13.33 -3.92
CA PHE A 152 19.17 12.70 -5.22
C PHE A 152 20.49 12.36 -5.94
N LEU A 153 21.42 13.31 -6.00
CA LEU A 153 22.71 13.11 -6.66
C LEU A 153 23.56 11.99 -6.02
N VAL A 154 23.40 11.75 -4.73
CA VAL A 154 24.14 10.70 -4.01
C VAL A 154 23.38 9.37 -4.05
N LEU A 155 22.09 9.36 -3.69
CA LEU A 155 21.35 8.13 -3.47
C LEU A 155 20.87 7.48 -4.77
N ALA A 156 20.53 8.25 -5.81
CA ALA A 156 20.05 7.69 -7.06
C ALA A 156 21.14 6.92 -7.84
N PRO A 157 22.38 7.42 -8.00
CA PRO A 157 23.47 6.60 -8.55
C PRO A 157 23.82 5.40 -7.67
N LEU A 158 23.84 5.58 -6.35
CA LEU A 158 24.12 4.50 -5.41
C LEU A 158 23.14 3.33 -5.55
N SER A 159 21.85 3.62 -5.73
CA SER A 159 20.83 2.57 -5.93
C SER A 159 21.06 1.77 -7.23
N ARG A 160 21.60 2.40 -8.27
CA ARG A 160 21.93 1.71 -9.54
C ARG A 160 23.15 0.79 -9.38
N VAL A 161 24.14 1.20 -8.58
CA VAL A 161 25.36 0.41 -8.34
C VAL A 161 25.07 -0.77 -7.39
N VAL A 162 24.31 -0.53 -6.33
CA VAL A 162 24.02 -1.54 -5.30
C VAL A 162 22.93 -2.51 -5.77
N SER A 163 21.90 -2.07 -6.36
CA SER A 163 20.70 -2.73 -6.94
C SER A 163 19.42 -2.15 -6.36
N ARG A 164 18.47 -1.86 -7.22
CA ARG A 164 17.12 -1.42 -6.84
C ARG A 164 16.39 -2.44 -5.95
N ARG A 165 16.69 -3.73 -6.10
CA ARG A 165 16.16 -4.80 -5.22
C ARG A 165 16.64 -4.70 -3.78
N ILE A 166 17.64 -3.86 -3.51
CA ILE A 166 18.14 -3.61 -2.15
C ILE A 166 17.57 -2.30 -1.62
N PHE A 167 17.57 -1.25 -2.44
CA PHE A 167 16.86 -0.01 -2.19
C PHE A 167 16.66 0.79 -3.47
N CYS A 168 15.47 1.36 -3.65
CA CYS A 168 15.12 2.24 -4.75
C CYS A 168 14.55 3.53 -4.16
N PRO A 169 15.31 4.64 -4.11
CA PRO A 169 14.78 5.90 -3.62
C PRO A 169 13.81 6.48 -4.64
N ASN A 170 12.53 6.27 -4.39
CA ASN A 170 11.45 6.60 -5.30
C ASN A 170 10.94 8.03 -5.08
N TYR A 171 10.90 8.47 -3.81
CA TYR A 171 10.48 9.80 -3.42
C TYR A 171 11.47 10.48 -2.48
N TYR A 172 11.60 11.81 -2.66
CA TYR A 172 12.38 12.68 -1.76
C TYR A 172 11.50 13.81 -1.28
N LEU A 173 11.35 13.95 0.03
CA LEU A 173 10.61 15.05 0.65
C LEU A 173 11.54 15.87 1.56
N SER A 174 11.31 17.18 1.60
CA SER A 174 11.94 18.02 2.61
C SER A 174 11.24 17.85 3.96
N GLN A 175 12.00 17.86 5.05
CA GLN A 175 11.41 17.85 6.40
C GLN A 175 10.46 19.01 6.68
N SER A 176 10.62 20.14 5.97
CA SER A 176 9.74 21.31 6.06
C SER A 176 8.50 21.23 5.17
N HIS A 177 8.46 20.29 4.22
CA HIS A 177 7.34 20.11 3.28
C HIS A 177 7.12 18.62 3.03
N LEU A 178 6.27 18.02 3.86
CA LEU A 178 5.93 16.59 3.80
C LEU A 178 4.73 16.30 2.90
N SER A 179 4.26 17.28 2.12
CA SER A 179 3.16 17.08 1.18
C SER A 179 3.65 16.46 -0.13
N VAL A 180 2.92 15.48 -0.63
CA VAL A 180 3.15 14.89 -1.95
C VAL A 180 2.30 15.66 -2.97
N PRO A 181 2.87 16.17 -4.07
CA PRO A 181 2.15 17.04 -5.02
C PRO A 181 1.00 16.34 -5.75
N ARG A 182 1.00 15.03 -5.77
CA ARG A 182 0.03 14.21 -6.50
C ARG A 182 -1.03 13.67 -5.54
N HIS A 183 -2.29 14.07 -5.75
CA HIS A 183 -3.44 13.75 -4.91
C HIS A 183 -4.37 12.76 -5.62
N ASP A 184 -3.89 11.55 -5.93
CA ASP A 184 -4.73 10.47 -6.44
C ASP A 184 -4.85 9.31 -5.42
N ARG A 185 -5.81 8.42 -5.67
CA ARG A 185 -6.08 7.26 -4.79
C ARG A 185 -4.87 6.33 -4.64
N TYR A 186 -4.05 6.22 -5.67
CA TYR A 186 -2.86 5.39 -5.66
C TYR A 186 -1.82 5.95 -4.67
N VAL A 187 -1.49 7.23 -4.79
CA VAL A 187 -0.53 7.90 -3.89
C VAL A 187 -1.03 7.92 -2.46
N ALA A 188 -2.34 8.21 -2.25
CA ALA A 188 -2.93 8.17 -0.91
C ALA A 188 -2.77 6.78 -0.26
N ARG A 189 -3.01 5.71 -1.02
CA ARG A 189 -2.86 4.33 -0.55
C ARG A 189 -1.39 3.98 -0.28
N GLU A 190 -0.48 4.38 -1.15
CA GLU A 190 0.97 4.19 -0.92
C GLU A 190 1.43 4.85 0.38
N LEU A 191 0.98 6.08 0.64
CA LEU A 191 1.31 6.80 1.87
C LEU A 191 0.71 6.13 3.12
N LEU A 192 -0.54 5.65 3.04
CA LEU A 192 -1.18 4.91 4.13
C LEU A 192 -0.52 3.56 4.43
N GLN A 193 0.13 2.96 3.44
CA GLN A 193 0.89 1.71 3.58
C GLN A 193 2.34 1.94 3.98
N ALA A 194 2.85 3.17 3.86
CA ALA A 194 4.23 3.49 4.14
C ALA A 194 4.62 3.10 5.57
N GLN A 195 5.76 2.45 5.72
CA GLN A 195 6.26 1.96 7.00
C GLN A 195 7.55 2.69 7.37
N PRO A 196 7.60 3.38 8.51
CA PRO A 196 8.83 4.00 8.96
C PRO A 196 9.90 2.92 9.24
N VAL A 197 11.09 3.14 8.72
CA VAL A 197 12.20 2.18 8.84
C VAL A 197 13.31 2.73 9.71
N CYS A 198 13.59 4.03 9.64
CA CYS A 198 14.54 4.74 10.50
C CYS A 198 14.29 6.25 10.49
N GLY A 199 14.87 6.95 11.48
CA GLY A 199 14.85 8.40 11.61
C GLY A 199 13.84 8.90 12.64
N GLU A 200 13.79 10.22 12.84
CA GLU A 200 12.94 10.91 13.83
C GLU A 200 11.42 10.71 13.58
N LEU A 201 11.04 10.26 12.40
CA LEU A 201 9.65 9.96 12.03
C LEU A 201 9.03 8.75 12.72
N LEU A 202 9.82 7.91 13.38
CA LEU A 202 9.28 6.86 14.26
C LEU A 202 8.40 7.46 15.38
N ILE A 203 8.68 8.70 15.78
CA ILE A 203 7.93 9.42 16.83
C ILE A 203 6.62 10.01 16.27
N LEU A 204 6.59 10.37 14.97
CA LEU A 204 5.40 10.95 14.33
C LEU A 204 4.40 9.87 13.84
N ALA A 205 4.85 8.65 13.59
CA ALA A 205 3.99 7.54 13.15
C ALA A 205 3.18 6.93 14.30
N GLU A 206 3.56 7.14 15.56
CA GLU A 206 2.79 6.75 16.73
C GLU A 206 1.75 7.79 17.14
N GLY A 207 1.79 9.00 16.59
CA GLY A 207 0.86 10.08 16.83
C GLY A 207 0.45 10.79 15.54
N ASP A 208 -0.77 10.50 15.06
CA ASP A 208 -1.54 11.29 14.09
C ASP A 208 -0.81 11.74 12.79
N VAL A 209 -0.49 10.82 11.92
CA VAL A 209 -0.41 11.15 10.49
C VAL A 209 -1.85 11.23 9.97
N ARG A 210 -2.50 12.36 10.17
CA ARG A 210 -3.72 12.70 9.45
C ARG A 210 -3.33 13.01 8.02
N VAL A 211 -3.54 12.07 7.12
CA VAL A 211 -3.67 12.37 5.70
C VAL A 211 -5.04 13.02 5.56
N GLU A 212 -5.08 14.35 5.53
CA GLU A 212 -6.29 15.04 5.08
C GLU A 212 -6.50 14.66 3.61
N ALA A 213 -7.37 13.71 3.40
CA ALA A 213 -7.89 13.39 2.08
C ALA A 213 -8.85 14.54 1.70
N CYS A 214 -8.45 15.36 0.74
CA CYS A 214 -9.38 16.22 0.00
C CYS A 214 -10.35 15.38 -0.83
#